data_45b4e03db1aa268a58ff82f2ba763e7b
#
_entry.id   45b4e03db1aa268a58ff82f2ba763e7b
#
_cell.length_a   1.000
_cell.length_b   1.000
_cell.length_c   1.000
_cell.angle_alpha   90.00
_cell.angle_beta   90.00
_cell.angle_gamma   90.00
#
_symmetry.space_group_name_H-M   'P 1'
#
loop_
_entity.id
_entity.type
_entity.pdbx_description
1 polymer ?
#
loop_
_entity_poly.entity_id
_entity_poly.type
_entity_poly.pdbx_seq_one_letter_code
_entity_poly.pdbx_strand_id
1 'polypeptide(L)'
;MSDDVVDTRLSAARTRLILERPFLGALVLRLPLVEADASWCKTTATDARAIYFNPDYIAELNTRQTQFMLAHDALHCALSHFARRQH
;
A
#
# COMPACT_ATOMS: atom_id res chain seq x y z
N MET A 1 -3.57 14.33 14.15
CA MET A 1 -2.10 14.45 14.20
C MET A 1 -1.40 13.22 13.68
N SER A 2 -1.78 12.04 14.11
CA SER A 2 -1.21 10.82 13.54
C SER A 2 -1.55 10.68 12.05
N ASP A 3 -2.68 11.21 11.62
CA ASP A 3 -3.13 11.13 10.23
C ASP A 3 -2.21 11.88 9.28
N ASP A 4 -1.72 13.05 9.70
CA ASP A 4 -0.81 13.85 8.87
C ASP A 4 0.52 13.13 8.64
N VAL A 5 1.05 12.47 9.68
CA VAL A 5 2.29 11.70 9.57
C VAL A 5 2.09 10.53 8.62
N VAL A 6 0.98 9.82 8.75
CA VAL A 6 0.68 8.67 7.91
C VAL A 6 0.50 9.09 6.46
N ASP A 7 -0.29 10.13 6.21
CA ASP A 7 -0.54 10.62 4.86
C ASP A 7 0.76 11.09 4.20
N THR A 8 1.59 11.82 4.92
CA THR A 8 2.88 12.29 4.42
C THR A 8 3.77 11.11 4.07
N ARG A 9 3.82 10.12 4.93
CA ARG A 9 4.66 8.94 4.72
C ARG A 9 4.19 8.12 3.53
N LEU A 10 2.89 7.92 3.40
CA LEU A 10 2.34 7.19 2.25
C LEU A 10 2.60 7.94 0.95
N SER A 11 2.41 9.25 0.94
CA SER A 11 2.68 10.07 -0.25
C SER A 11 4.15 10.03 -0.64
N ALA A 12 5.04 10.18 0.34
CA ALA A 12 6.48 10.14 0.08
C ALA A 12 6.89 8.77 -0.45
N ALA A 13 6.36 7.71 0.13
CA ALA A 13 6.68 6.35 -0.29
C ALA A 13 6.19 6.08 -1.71
N ARG A 14 4.98 6.53 -2.05
CA ARG A 14 4.46 6.39 -3.42
C ARG A 14 5.31 7.15 -4.42
N THR A 15 5.68 8.37 -4.08
CA THR A 15 6.50 9.20 -4.97
C THR A 15 7.83 8.54 -5.24
N ARG A 16 8.49 8.05 -4.19
CA ARG A 16 9.77 7.36 -4.35
C ARG A 16 9.62 6.10 -5.18
N LEU A 17 8.53 5.37 -4.99
CA LEU A 17 8.30 4.15 -5.73
C LEU A 17 8.11 4.44 -7.22
N ILE A 18 7.39 5.51 -7.56
CA ILE A 18 7.20 5.92 -8.94
C ILE A 18 8.55 6.26 -9.59
N LEU A 19 9.42 6.95 -8.84
CA LEU A 19 10.72 7.38 -9.37
C LEU A 19 11.69 6.21 -9.50
N GLU A 20 11.69 5.29 -8.55
CA GLU A 20 12.66 4.20 -8.51
C GLU A 20 12.18 2.96 -9.25
N ARG A 21 10.89 2.71 -9.24
CA ARG A 21 10.27 1.53 -9.86
C ARG A 21 8.98 1.94 -10.56
N PRO A 22 9.08 2.55 -11.74
CA PRO A 22 7.89 3.11 -12.40
C PRO A 22 6.74 2.12 -12.60
N PHE A 23 7.06 0.86 -12.91
CA PHE A 23 6.03 -0.16 -13.07
C PHE A 23 5.24 -0.39 -11.78
N LEU A 24 5.96 -0.56 -10.68
CA LEU A 24 5.33 -0.77 -9.38
C LEU A 24 4.62 0.49 -8.91
N GLY A 25 5.20 1.65 -9.18
CA GLY A 25 4.55 2.92 -8.87
C GLY A 25 3.23 3.07 -9.60
N ALA A 26 3.17 2.68 -10.87
CA ALA A 26 1.94 2.73 -11.64
C ALA A 26 0.88 1.79 -11.06
N LEU A 27 1.29 0.61 -10.59
CA LEU A 27 0.36 -0.31 -9.93
C LEU A 27 -0.20 0.28 -8.66
N VAL A 28 0.66 0.88 -7.83
CA VAL A 28 0.23 1.47 -6.57
C VAL A 28 -0.74 2.62 -6.81
N LEU A 29 -0.50 3.43 -7.85
CA LEU A 29 -1.38 4.55 -8.16
C LEU A 29 -2.78 4.11 -8.56
N ARG A 30 -2.92 2.91 -9.09
CA ARG A 30 -4.23 2.38 -9.49
C ARG A 30 -5.03 1.81 -8.34
N LEU A 31 -4.37 1.58 -7.20
CA LEU A 31 -5.01 0.93 -6.06
C LEU A 31 -5.33 1.97 -5.00
N PRO A 32 -6.59 2.12 -4.61
CA PRO A 32 -6.91 3.02 -3.52
C PRO A 32 -6.28 2.51 -2.22
N LEU A 33 -5.80 3.47 -1.43
CA LEU A 33 -5.30 3.19 -0.09
C LEU A 33 -6.43 3.49 0.88
N VAL A 34 -6.91 2.45 1.58
CA VAL A 34 -8.07 2.56 2.44
C VAL A 34 -7.65 2.33 3.88
N GLU A 35 -7.98 3.28 4.74
CA GLU A 35 -7.72 3.13 6.17
C GLU A 35 -8.63 2.05 6.72
N ALA A 36 -8.06 1.12 7.47
CA ALA A 36 -8.77 -0.02 8.02
C ALA A 36 -8.87 0.05 9.53
N ASP A 37 -9.90 -0.58 10.06
CA ASP A 37 -10.08 -0.66 11.51
C ASP A 37 -9.12 -1.70 12.09
N ALA A 38 -8.48 -1.33 13.19
CA ALA A 38 -7.53 -2.22 13.88
C ALA A 38 -8.19 -3.50 14.40
N SER A 39 -9.51 -3.53 14.48
CA SER A 39 -10.20 -4.74 14.92
C SER A 39 -10.01 -5.90 13.97
N TRP A 40 -9.80 -5.64 12.67
CA TRP A 40 -9.60 -6.70 11.70
C TRP A 40 -8.28 -6.58 10.92
N CYS A 41 -7.64 -5.42 10.94
CA CYS A 41 -6.40 -5.20 10.18
C CYS A 41 -5.37 -4.55 11.09
N LYS A 42 -4.37 -5.31 11.50
CA LYS A 42 -3.32 -4.81 12.39
C LYS A 42 -2.12 -4.24 11.65
N THR A 43 -1.93 -4.64 10.43
CA THR A 43 -0.83 -4.17 9.60
C THR A 43 -1.38 -3.66 8.27
N THR A 44 -1.33 -4.49 7.24
CA THR A 44 -1.92 -4.19 5.94
C THR A 44 -2.69 -5.42 5.47
N ALA A 45 -3.61 -5.19 4.55
CA ALA A 45 -4.34 -6.27 3.91
C ALA A 45 -4.62 -5.84 2.49
N THR A 46 -4.78 -6.81 1.61
CA THR A 46 -5.09 -6.52 0.21
C THR A 46 -6.22 -7.42 -0.27
N ASP A 47 -7.01 -6.89 -1.18
CA ASP A 47 -7.83 -7.68 -2.06
C ASP A 47 -7.47 -7.27 -3.48
N ALA A 48 -8.19 -7.71 -4.48
CA ALA A 48 -7.84 -7.37 -5.85
C ALA A 48 -8.12 -5.90 -6.20
N ARG A 49 -8.71 -5.13 -5.29
CA ARG A 49 -9.21 -3.80 -5.58
C ARG A 49 -8.54 -2.69 -4.82
N ALA A 50 -7.99 -2.99 -3.64
CA ALA A 50 -7.49 -1.94 -2.75
C ALA A 50 -6.43 -2.47 -1.81
N ILE A 51 -5.63 -1.56 -1.28
CA ILE A 51 -4.70 -1.83 -0.20
C ILE A 51 -5.30 -1.21 1.06
N TYR A 52 -5.51 -2.04 2.07
CA TYR A 52 -6.01 -1.59 3.37
C TYR A 52 -4.85 -1.47 4.32
N PHE A 53 -4.84 -0.43 5.13
CA PHE A 53 -3.73 -0.21 6.05
C PHE A 53 -4.22 0.22 7.41
N ASN A 54 -3.45 -0.15 8.43
CA ASN A 54 -3.65 0.34 9.79
C ASN A 54 -2.76 1.55 9.97
N PRO A 55 -3.32 2.75 10.27
CA PRO A 55 -2.51 3.96 10.38
C PRO A 55 -1.44 3.86 11.47
N ASP A 56 -1.72 3.20 12.58
CA ASP A 56 -0.74 3.03 13.64
C ASP A 56 0.48 2.22 13.18
N TYR A 57 0.22 1.20 12.36
CA TYR A 57 1.30 0.40 11.80
C TYR A 57 2.17 1.24 10.85
N ILE A 58 1.54 2.04 9.98
CA ILE A 58 2.27 2.89 9.05
C ILE A 58 3.10 3.92 9.80
N ALA A 59 2.56 4.45 10.91
CA ALA A 59 3.27 5.43 11.72
C ALA A 59 4.58 4.88 12.31
N GLU A 60 4.65 3.57 12.50
CA GLU A 60 5.86 2.92 13.02
C GLU A 60 6.92 2.68 11.95
N LEU A 61 6.55 2.77 10.67
CA LEU A 61 7.47 2.51 9.57
C LEU A 61 8.16 3.80 9.13
N ASN A 62 9.38 3.67 8.61
CA ASN A 62 10.00 4.79 7.91
C ASN A 62 9.51 4.79 6.44
N THR A 63 9.93 5.81 5.69
CA THR A 63 9.50 5.97 4.29
C THR A 63 9.91 4.78 3.44
N ARG A 64 11.12 4.28 3.63
CA ARG A 64 11.62 3.15 2.85
C ARG A 64 10.85 1.86 3.15
N GLN A 65 10.55 1.62 4.41
CA GLN A 65 9.75 0.46 4.80
C GLN A 65 8.34 0.56 4.24
N THR A 66 7.76 1.75 4.26
CA THR A 66 6.43 2.00 3.68
C THR A 66 6.45 1.76 2.18
N GLN A 67 7.51 2.22 1.50
CA GLN A 67 7.68 1.99 0.08
C GLN A 67 7.73 0.50 -0.25
N PHE A 68 8.47 -0.26 0.54
CA PHE A 68 8.58 -1.70 0.37
C PHE A 68 7.24 -2.39 0.57
N MET A 69 6.53 -1.98 1.59
CA MET A 69 5.21 -2.54 1.90
C MET A 69 4.22 -2.27 0.76
N LEU A 70 4.20 -1.04 0.24
CA LEU A 70 3.30 -0.70 -0.86
C LEU A 70 3.62 -1.51 -2.11
N ALA A 71 4.89 -1.68 -2.43
CA ALA A 71 5.29 -2.47 -3.59
C ALA A 71 4.87 -3.92 -3.44
N HIS A 72 5.08 -4.48 -2.26
CA HIS A 72 4.73 -5.87 -1.97
C HIS A 72 3.22 -6.08 -2.07
N ASP A 73 2.44 -5.18 -1.48
CA ASP A 73 0.99 -5.30 -1.48
C ASP A 73 0.41 -5.08 -2.88
N ALA A 74 1.00 -4.17 -3.66
CA ALA A 74 0.56 -3.95 -5.03
C ALA A 74 0.80 -5.19 -5.89
N LEU A 75 1.94 -5.86 -5.70
CA LEU A 75 2.20 -7.10 -6.42
C LEU A 75 1.21 -8.19 -6.03
N HIS A 76 0.87 -8.29 -4.77
CA HIS A 76 -0.15 -9.25 -4.33
C HIS A 76 -1.50 -8.98 -4.99
N CYS A 77 -1.90 -7.72 -5.08
CA CYS A 77 -3.13 -7.35 -5.75
C CYS A 77 -3.10 -7.74 -7.23
N ALA A 78 -1.99 -7.47 -7.89
CA ALA A 78 -1.84 -7.78 -9.32
C ALA A 78 -1.90 -9.29 -9.56
N LEU A 79 -1.22 -10.06 -8.73
CA LEU A 79 -1.20 -11.51 -8.86
C LEU A 79 -2.57 -12.11 -8.58
N SER A 80 -3.28 -11.59 -7.58
CA SER A 80 -4.63 -12.05 -7.28
C SER A 80 -5.59 -11.79 -8.43
N HIS A 81 -5.48 -10.61 -9.02
CA HIS A 81 -6.33 -10.26 -10.16
C HIS A 81 -6.03 -11.17 -11.36
N PHE A 82 -4.74 -11.39 -11.62
CA PHE A 82 -4.32 -12.25 -12.72
C PHE A 82 -4.82 -13.68 -12.53
N ALA A 83 -4.70 -14.21 -11.31
CA ALA A 83 -5.15 -15.56 -11.02
C ALA A 83 -6.65 -15.72 -11.23
N ARG A 84 -7.43 -14.70 -10.86
CA ARG A 84 -8.88 -14.72 -11.07
C ARG A 84 -9.27 -14.74 -12.53
N ARG A 85 -8.46 -14.12 -13.38
CA ARG A 85 -8.75 -14.05 -14.81
C ARG A 85 -8.51 -15.37 -15.52
N GLN A 86 -7.79 -16.28 -14.89
CA GLN A 86 -7.50 -17.57 -15.47
C GLN A 86 -8.63 -18.58 -15.27
N HIS A 87 -9.62 -18.22 -14.49
CA HIS A 87 -10.82 -19.06 -14.33
C HIS A 87 -11.95 -18.61 -15.29
#